data_e912450becdcf515b0dbb0060ac9d1ef
#
_entry.id   e912450becdcf515b0dbb0060ac9d1ef
#
_cell.length_a   1.000
_cell.length_b   1.000
_cell.length_c   1.000
_cell.angle_alpha   90.00
_cell.angle_beta   90.00
_cell.angle_gamma   90.00
#
_symmetry.space_group_name_H-M   'P 1'
#
loop_
_entity.id
_entity.type
_entity.pdbx_description
1 polymer ?
#
loop_
_entity_poly.entity_id
_entity_poly.type
_entity_poly.pdbx_seq_one_letter_code
_entity_poly.pdbx_strand_id
1 'polypeptide(L)'
;MSARVPVKRTAKLFIGGAFPRSESGRSYEVFADDGMPLAYAAQASRKDLREAVVAARAAFPKWSGMTAYNRGQVLYRVAELMEGRRSQFRDELADAGATDPDRGVDAAIDRWVWYAGWADKIAQTLGTSNPVAGPYFNFTIPEPTGVVGIVAPIDQSLLGLVSRVAPAIVGGNTTVVLASERSPLLAVSLAEVLATSDVPGGVVNILTGITAELVPWLASHMDVNAIDVTGVPDELRADTDRAAADNVKRVHRAPDADPFDPEAQSPYEITALMEFKTVWHPMGA
;
A
#
# COMPACT_ATOMS: atom_id res chain seq x y z
N MET A 1 -24.23 39.53 3.47
CA MET A 1 -23.53 38.73 2.43
C MET A 1 -24.14 37.37 2.43
N SER A 2 -24.65 36.87 1.30
CA SER A 2 -25.13 35.48 1.20
C SER A 2 -23.96 34.53 1.42
N ALA A 3 -24.10 33.60 2.37
CA ALA A 3 -23.07 32.57 2.61
C ALA A 3 -22.88 31.75 1.34
N ARG A 4 -21.63 31.54 0.91
CA ARG A 4 -21.31 30.68 -0.24
C ARG A 4 -21.84 29.27 0.03
N VAL A 5 -22.53 28.69 -0.95
CA VAL A 5 -22.99 27.29 -0.87
C VAL A 5 -21.76 26.35 -0.86
N PRO A 6 -21.61 25.49 0.15
CA PRO A 6 -20.51 24.53 0.17
C PRO A 6 -20.68 23.50 -0.95
N VAL A 7 -19.62 23.25 -1.73
CA VAL A 7 -19.58 22.23 -2.77
C VAL A 7 -18.81 21.02 -2.24
N LYS A 8 -19.50 19.92 -1.97
CA LYS A 8 -18.88 18.66 -1.55
C LYS A 8 -18.37 17.90 -2.77
N ARG A 9 -17.14 17.38 -2.68
CA ARG A 9 -16.57 16.51 -3.72
C ARG A 9 -17.03 15.06 -3.52
N THR A 10 -17.03 14.28 -4.59
CA THR A 10 -17.08 12.82 -4.54
C THR A 10 -15.70 12.28 -4.88
N ALA A 11 -15.01 11.72 -3.89
CA ALA A 11 -13.73 11.05 -4.07
C ALA A 11 -13.94 9.77 -4.88
N LYS A 12 -13.07 9.54 -5.86
CA LYS A 12 -13.13 8.40 -6.77
C LYS A 12 -12.17 7.31 -6.32
N LEU A 13 -12.31 6.12 -6.89
CA LEU A 13 -11.31 5.06 -6.80
C LEU A 13 -10.04 5.47 -7.55
N PHE A 14 -8.92 4.79 -7.28
CA PHE A 14 -7.69 4.92 -8.06
C PHE A 14 -7.29 3.55 -8.58
N ILE A 15 -7.42 3.32 -9.88
CA ILE A 15 -7.17 2.03 -10.53
C ILE A 15 -6.40 2.26 -11.83
N GLY A 16 -5.28 1.57 -12.00
CA GLY A 16 -4.49 1.64 -13.23
C GLY A 16 -3.91 3.03 -13.54
N GLY A 17 -3.75 3.90 -12.53
CA GLY A 17 -3.29 5.29 -12.71
C GLY A 17 -4.41 6.28 -13.05
N ALA A 18 -5.67 5.85 -13.08
CA ALA A 18 -6.84 6.68 -13.36
C ALA A 18 -7.80 6.76 -12.15
N PHE A 19 -8.72 7.73 -12.20
CA PHE A 19 -9.73 7.94 -11.15
C PHE A 19 -11.14 7.57 -11.66
N PRO A 20 -11.49 6.27 -11.77
CA PRO A 20 -12.83 5.86 -12.12
C PRO A 20 -13.82 6.07 -10.97
N ARG A 21 -15.09 6.17 -11.29
CA ARG A 21 -16.18 5.94 -10.33
C ARG A 21 -16.32 4.44 -10.10
N SER A 22 -16.92 4.03 -8.96
CA SER A 22 -17.35 2.64 -8.82
C SER A 22 -18.31 2.26 -9.96
N GLU A 23 -18.15 1.06 -10.50
CA GLU A 23 -19.04 0.55 -11.56
C GLU A 23 -20.50 0.41 -11.07
N SER A 24 -20.68 0.23 -9.76
CA SER A 24 -22.00 0.17 -9.12
C SER A 24 -22.67 1.54 -8.98
N GLY A 25 -21.92 2.65 -9.17
CA GLY A 25 -22.38 4.01 -8.90
C GLY A 25 -22.59 4.33 -7.42
N ARG A 26 -22.37 3.39 -6.50
CA ARG A 26 -22.54 3.61 -5.06
C ARG A 26 -21.47 4.56 -4.50
N SER A 27 -21.86 5.33 -3.49
CA SER A 27 -20.97 6.16 -2.70
C SER A 27 -21.48 6.21 -1.26
N TYR A 28 -20.61 6.55 -0.33
CA TYR A 28 -20.96 6.78 1.07
C TYR A 28 -20.46 8.15 1.53
N GLU A 29 -21.12 8.69 2.54
CA GLU A 29 -20.76 10.01 3.10
C GLU A 29 -19.57 9.85 4.06
N VAL A 30 -18.63 10.79 3.96
CA VAL A 30 -17.44 10.87 4.80
C VAL A 30 -17.63 12.02 5.77
N PHE A 31 -17.38 11.77 7.05
CA PHE A 31 -17.53 12.72 8.13
C PHE A 31 -16.17 13.09 8.73
N ALA A 32 -16.06 14.33 9.19
CA ALA A 32 -14.99 14.74 10.10
C ALA A 32 -15.18 14.09 11.48
N ASP A 33 -14.15 14.14 12.31
CA ASP A 33 -14.20 13.60 13.68
C ASP A 33 -15.27 14.27 14.56
N ASP A 34 -15.58 15.53 14.29
CA ASP A 34 -16.66 16.28 14.94
C ASP A 34 -18.07 15.96 14.40
N GLY A 35 -18.18 15.03 13.44
CA GLY A 35 -19.42 14.61 12.80
C GLY A 35 -19.91 15.51 11.66
N MET A 36 -19.15 16.51 11.27
CA MET A 36 -19.48 17.35 10.11
C MET A 36 -19.26 16.58 8.79
N PRO A 37 -20.22 16.65 7.85
CA PRO A 37 -20.10 15.95 6.58
C PRO A 37 -19.09 16.67 5.65
N LEU A 38 -18.00 15.99 5.30
CA LEU A 38 -16.90 16.51 4.48
C LEU A 38 -17.11 16.30 2.97
N ALA A 39 -17.37 15.07 2.58
CA ALA A 39 -17.36 14.63 1.19
C ALA A 39 -18.15 13.34 1.00
N TYR A 40 -18.21 12.87 -0.24
CA TYR A 40 -18.61 11.49 -0.56
C TYR A 40 -17.38 10.73 -1.05
N ALA A 41 -17.31 9.43 -0.73
CA ALA A 41 -16.33 8.52 -1.31
C ALA A 41 -17.03 7.43 -2.14
N ALA A 42 -16.42 7.01 -3.23
CA ALA A 42 -16.92 5.89 -4.02
C ALA A 42 -16.92 4.61 -3.17
N GLN A 43 -18.02 3.86 -3.21
CA GLN A 43 -18.09 2.56 -2.56
C GLN A 43 -17.73 1.49 -3.59
N ALA A 44 -16.51 0.97 -3.52
CA ALA A 44 -16.03 -0.06 -4.43
C ALA A 44 -16.87 -1.33 -4.35
N SER A 45 -17.02 -1.98 -5.48
CA SER A 45 -17.66 -3.28 -5.61
C SER A 45 -16.63 -4.41 -5.77
N ARG A 46 -17.09 -5.66 -5.73
CA ARG A 46 -16.28 -6.83 -6.11
C ARG A 46 -15.67 -6.68 -7.51
N LYS A 47 -16.38 -6.06 -8.44
CA LYS A 47 -15.90 -5.88 -9.82
C LYS A 47 -14.77 -4.85 -9.88
N ASP A 48 -14.90 -3.73 -9.14
CA ASP A 48 -13.84 -2.74 -9.03
C ASP A 48 -12.56 -3.36 -8.44
N LEU A 49 -12.72 -4.22 -7.41
CA LEU A 49 -11.60 -4.94 -6.82
C LEU A 49 -10.92 -5.86 -7.84
N ARG A 50 -11.70 -6.61 -8.63
CA ARG A 50 -11.14 -7.45 -9.69
C ARG A 50 -10.39 -6.63 -10.73
N GLU A 51 -10.92 -5.48 -11.15
CA GLU A 51 -10.26 -4.56 -12.09
C GLU A 51 -8.95 -4.01 -11.52
N ALA A 52 -8.92 -3.69 -10.22
CA ALA A 52 -7.71 -3.26 -9.52
C ALA A 52 -6.64 -4.37 -9.50
N VAL A 53 -7.03 -5.63 -9.25
CA VAL A 53 -6.09 -6.76 -9.30
C VAL A 53 -5.57 -6.99 -10.72
N VAL A 54 -6.42 -6.89 -11.74
CA VAL A 54 -6.00 -6.99 -13.15
C VAL A 54 -4.99 -5.88 -13.49
N ALA A 55 -5.24 -4.65 -13.08
CA ALA A 55 -4.34 -3.53 -13.29
C ALA A 55 -2.99 -3.74 -12.57
N ALA A 56 -3.03 -4.20 -11.31
CA ALA A 56 -1.83 -4.52 -10.52
C ALA A 56 -1.00 -5.63 -11.20
N ARG A 57 -1.65 -6.71 -11.64
CA ARG A 57 -0.98 -7.82 -12.34
C ARG A 57 -0.35 -7.37 -13.66
N ALA A 58 -1.02 -6.53 -14.42
CA ALA A 58 -0.49 -6.00 -15.67
C ALA A 58 0.73 -5.08 -15.47
N ALA A 59 0.77 -4.31 -14.39
CA ALA A 59 1.88 -3.42 -14.07
C ALA A 59 3.11 -4.17 -13.49
N PHE A 60 2.90 -5.34 -12.86
CA PHE A 60 3.93 -6.06 -12.11
C PHE A 60 5.21 -6.35 -12.89
N PRO A 61 5.20 -6.90 -14.12
CA PRO A 61 6.43 -7.25 -14.82
C PRO A 61 7.32 -6.03 -15.08
N LYS A 62 6.73 -4.88 -15.44
CA LYS A 62 7.47 -3.66 -15.70
C LYS A 62 8.03 -3.07 -14.42
N TRP A 63 7.26 -3.06 -13.33
CA TRP A 63 7.67 -2.51 -12.06
C TRP A 63 8.75 -3.36 -11.38
N SER A 64 8.55 -4.68 -11.30
CA SER A 64 9.52 -5.61 -10.73
C SER A 64 10.84 -5.66 -11.52
N GLY A 65 10.77 -5.52 -12.85
CA GLY A 65 11.94 -5.47 -13.74
C GLY A 65 12.67 -4.12 -13.75
N MET A 66 12.13 -3.08 -13.12
CA MET A 66 12.82 -1.79 -12.99
C MET A 66 14.03 -1.95 -12.06
N THR A 67 15.13 -1.25 -12.37
CA THR A 67 16.30 -1.27 -11.48
C THR A 67 15.94 -0.76 -10.09
N ALA A 68 16.54 -1.33 -9.07
CA ALA A 68 16.29 -0.96 -7.68
C ALA A 68 16.54 0.54 -7.44
N TYR A 69 17.61 1.07 -8.01
CA TYR A 69 17.91 2.51 -7.95
C TYR A 69 16.77 3.37 -8.51
N ASN A 70 16.25 3.04 -9.69
CA ASN A 70 15.14 3.79 -10.28
C ASN A 70 13.86 3.70 -9.44
N ARG A 71 13.56 2.52 -8.84
CA ARG A 71 12.44 2.41 -7.90
C ARG A 71 12.61 3.35 -6.71
N GLY A 72 13.82 3.42 -6.14
CA GLY A 72 14.13 4.37 -5.07
C GLY A 72 13.89 5.82 -5.47
N GLN A 73 14.31 6.22 -6.68
CA GLN A 73 14.06 7.58 -7.19
C GLN A 73 12.55 7.87 -7.33
N VAL A 74 11.77 6.90 -7.80
CA VAL A 74 10.32 7.05 -7.92
C VAL A 74 9.66 7.24 -6.54
N LEU A 75 10.06 6.43 -5.53
CA LEU A 75 9.53 6.58 -4.16
C LEU A 75 9.93 7.94 -3.55
N TYR A 76 11.17 8.38 -3.78
CA TYR A 76 11.62 9.70 -3.32
C TYR A 76 10.80 10.82 -3.96
N ARG A 77 10.46 10.69 -5.26
CA ARG A 77 9.59 11.65 -5.95
C ARG A 77 8.18 11.72 -5.33
N VAL A 78 7.65 10.63 -4.79
CA VAL A 78 6.39 10.65 -4.03
C VAL A 78 6.53 11.53 -2.78
N ALA A 79 7.64 11.38 -2.03
CA ALA A 79 7.91 12.23 -0.85
C ALA A 79 7.98 13.73 -1.22
N GLU A 80 8.68 14.08 -2.31
CA GLU A 80 8.78 15.46 -2.79
C GLU A 80 7.39 16.06 -3.12
N LEU A 81 6.53 15.28 -3.76
CA LEU A 81 5.18 15.76 -4.12
C LEU A 81 4.25 15.83 -2.92
N MET A 82 4.43 14.95 -1.91
CA MET A 82 3.72 15.07 -0.63
C MET A 82 4.16 16.32 0.12
N GLU A 83 5.46 16.64 0.14
CA GLU A 83 5.97 17.87 0.74
C GLU A 83 5.31 19.11 0.11
N GLY A 84 5.18 19.13 -1.23
CA GLY A 84 4.49 20.21 -1.95
C GLY A 84 2.99 20.33 -1.64
N ARG A 85 2.36 19.28 -1.07
CA ARG A 85 0.95 19.26 -0.65
C ARG A 85 0.77 19.14 0.86
N ARG A 86 1.80 19.43 1.64
CA ARG A 86 1.83 19.30 3.10
C ARG A 86 0.61 19.92 3.79
N SER A 87 0.23 21.13 3.42
CA SER A 87 -0.92 21.82 4.02
C SER A 87 -2.24 21.07 3.78
N GLN A 88 -2.43 20.50 2.60
CA GLN A 88 -3.61 19.71 2.28
C GLN A 88 -3.69 18.46 3.18
N PHE A 89 -2.61 17.69 3.29
CA PHE A 89 -2.57 16.49 4.14
C PHE A 89 -2.75 16.82 5.62
N ARG A 90 -2.16 17.93 6.08
CA ARG A 90 -2.36 18.42 7.46
C ARG A 90 -3.84 18.71 7.73
N ASP A 91 -4.49 19.45 6.85
CA ASP A 91 -5.90 19.83 7.02
C ASP A 91 -6.79 18.56 6.99
N GLU A 92 -6.56 17.62 6.08
CA GLU A 92 -7.27 16.34 6.00
C GLU A 92 -7.03 15.45 7.23
N LEU A 93 -5.82 15.46 7.83
CA LEU A 93 -5.53 14.77 9.09
C LEU A 93 -6.25 15.43 10.28
N ALA A 94 -6.31 16.75 10.31
CA ALA A 94 -7.06 17.47 11.33
C ALA A 94 -8.56 17.15 11.26
N ASP A 95 -9.14 17.13 10.05
CA ASP A 95 -10.52 16.71 9.82
C ASP A 95 -10.78 15.25 10.27
N ALA A 96 -9.77 14.39 10.14
CA ALA A 96 -9.84 13.00 10.59
C ALA A 96 -9.61 12.81 12.10
N GLY A 97 -9.40 13.90 12.87
CA GLY A 97 -9.24 13.87 14.32
C GLY A 97 -7.83 13.60 14.81
N ALA A 98 -6.80 13.78 13.96
CA ALA A 98 -5.42 13.62 14.40
C ALA A 98 -5.05 14.68 15.45
N THR A 99 -4.43 14.25 16.56
CA THR A 99 -3.99 15.15 17.63
C THR A 99 -2.81 16.04 17.24
N ASP A 100 -1.94 15.56 16.37
CA ASP A 100 -0.79 16.28 15.81
C ASP A 100 -0.71 16.03 14.29
N PRO A 101 -1.48 16.77 13.49
CA PRO A 101 -1.51 16.59 12.05
C PRO A 101 -0.18 16.87 11.37
N ASP A 102 0.59 17.87 11.83
CA ASP A 102 1.90 18.19 11.26
C ASP A 102 2.89 17.04 11.45
N ARG A 103 2.98 16.49 12.66
CA ARG A 103 3.78 15.29 12.93
C ARG A 103 3.34 14.10 12.08
N GLY A 104 2.04 13.94 11.87
CA GLY A 104 1.48 12.88 11.03
C GLY A 104 1.94 12.96 9.57
N VAL A 105 1.95 14.17 9.01
CA VAL A 105 2.44 14.41 7.64
C VAL A 105 3.95 14.19 7.57
N ASP A 106 4.72 14.76 8.51
CA ASP A 106 6.18 14.64 8.55
C ASP A 106 6.60 13.17 8.59
N ALA A 107 6.03 12.41 9.50
CA ALA A 107 6.34 10.99 9.64
C ALA A 107 5.98 10.18 8.38
N ALA A 108 4.90 10.53 7.68
CA ALA A 108 4.52 9.87 6.43
C ALA A 108 5.50 10.19 5.29
N ILE A 109 5.97 11.45 5.18
CA ILE A 109 6.98 11.85 4.18
C ILE A 109 8.31 11.17 4.49
N ASP A 110 8.77 11.23 5.74
CA ASP A 110 10.01 10.58 6.19
C ASP A 110 9.98 9.07 5.94
N ARG A 111 8.81 8.43 6.09
CA ARG A 111 8.62 7.01 5.80
C ARG A 111 8.83 6.68 4.33
N TRP A 112 8.35 7.52 3.41
CA TRP A 112 8.63 7.37 1.98
C TRP A 112 10.13 7.50 1.69
N VAL A 113 10.80 8.51 2.27
CA VAL A 113 12.24 8.74 2.10
C VAL A 113 13.04 7.55 2.64
N TRP A 114 12.66 7.04 3.82
CA TRP A 114 13.34 5.90 4.44
C TRP A 114 13.28 4.65 3.55
N TYR A 115 12.09 4.29 3.07
CA TYR A 115 11.94 3.13 2.18
C TYR A 115 12.57 3.37 0.80
N ALA A 116 12.54 4.57 0.26
CA ALA A 116 13.27 4.91 -0.95
C ALA A 116 14.77 4.62 -0.80
N GLY A 117 15.35 4.96 0.37
CA GLY A 117 16.75 4.68 0.71
C GLY A 117 17.09 3.20 0.83
N TRP A 118 16.12 2.30 0.98
CA TRP A 118 16.34 0.86 1.03
C TRP A 118 16.37 0.19 -0.35
N ALA A 119 15.84 0.81 -1.38
CA ALA A 119 15.62 0.18 -2.68
C ALA A 119 16.85 -0.55 -3.22
N ASP A 120 18.00 0.12 -3.28
CA ASP A 120 19.26 -0.43 -3.79
C ASP A 120 20.03 -1.30 -2.79
N LYS A 121 19.57 -1.36 -1.52
CA LYS A 121 20.23 -2.11 -0.46
C LYS A 121 19.60 -3.49 -0.21
N ILE A 122 18.37 -3.70 -0.68
CA ILE A 122 17.59 -4.92 -0.42
C ILE A 122 18.39 -6.18 -0.80
N ALA A 123 18.86 -6.26 -2.04
CA ALA A 123 19.58 -7.44 -2.52
C ALA A 123 20.93 -7.63 -1.81
N GLN A 124 21.62 -6.54 -1.51
CA GLN A 124 22.93 -6.59 -0.85
C GLN A 124 22.82 -7.01 0.62
N THR A 125 21.79 -6.53 1.31
CA THR A 125 21.67 -6.70 2.77
C THR A 125 20.93 -8.00 3.12
N LEU A 126 19.96 -8.39 2.29
CA LEU A 126 19.05 -9.51 2.55
C LEU A 126 19.33 -10.73 1.67
N GLY A 127 20.13 -10.56 0.61
CA GLY A 127 20.68 -11.68 -0.15
C GLY A 127 21.84 -12.35 0.61
N THR A 128 22.05 -13.63 0.35
CA THR A 128 23.10 -14.42 1.03
C THR A 128 23.90 -15.26 0.06
N SER A 129 25.18 -15.46 0.36
CA SER A 129 25.99 -16.53 -0.21
C SER A 129 26.09 -17.65 0.82
N ASN A 130 25.67 -18.87 0.45
CA ASN A 130 25.53 -19.96 1.41
C ASN A 130 26.67 -20.97 1.22
N PRO A 131 27.42 -21.33 2.28
CA PRO A 131 28.42 -22.36 2.20
C PRO A 131 27.73 -23.74 2.05
N VAL A 132 28.20 -24.55 1.09
CA VAL A 132 27.66 -25.88 0.83
C VAL A 132 28.79 -26.88 0.64
N ALA A 133 28.56 -28.14 1.04
CA ALA A 133 29.49 -29.23 0.86
C ALA A 133 29.35 -29.82 -0.55
N GLY A 134 30.07 -29.25 -1.53
CA GLY A 134 30.04 -29.69 -2.92
C GLY A 134 30.48 -28.63 -3.91
N PRO A 135 30.63 -28.94 -5.21
CA PRO A 135 31.09 -28.03 -6.24
C PRO A 135 29.95 -27.14 -6.74
N TYR A 136 29.36 -26.37 -5.82
CA TYR A 136 28.27 -25.45 -6.13
C TYR A 136 28.54 -24.05 -5.55
N PHE A 137 28.28 -23.00 -6.33
CA PHE A 137 28.06 -21.67 -5.81
C PHE A 137 26.58 -21.55 -5.47
N ASN A 138 26.28 -21.48 -4.17
CA ASN A 138 24.91 -21.37 -3.69
C ASN A 138 24.67 -19.93 -3.19
N PHE A 139 23.63 -19.32 -3.66
CA PHE A 139 23.24 -17.97 -3.23
C PHE A 139 21.72 -17.80 -3.19
N THR A 140 21.26 -16.92 -2.31
CA THR A 140 19.84 -16.60 -2.16
C THR A 140 19.62 -15.13 -2.48
N ILE A 141 18.62 -14.85 -3.29
CA ILE A 141 18.21 -13.49 -3.66
C ILE A 141 16.76 -13.24 -3.26
N PRO A 142 16.44 -12.02 -2.73
CA PRO A 142 15.07 -11.60 -2.52
C PRO A 142 14.42 -11.19 -3.84
N GLU A 143 13.20 -11.68 -4.10
CA GLU A 143 12.39 -11.33 -5.25
C GLU A 143 11.00 -10.86 -4.79
N PRO A 144 10.32 -9.96 -5.53
CA PRO A 144 8.96 -9.56 -5.17
C PRO A 144 7.98 -10.73 -5.27
N THR A 145 7.07 -10.83 -4.31
CA THR A 145 6.04 -11.89 -4.29
C THR A 145 5.03 -11.74 -5.42
N GLY A 146 4.69 -10.51 -5.84
CA GLY A 146 3.74 -10.24 -6.92
C GLY A 146 2.73 -9.15 -6.60
N VAL A 147 1.44 -9.49 -6.68
CA VAL A 147 0.35 -8.59 -6.28
C VAL A 147 0.09 -8.75 -4.78
N VAL A 148 0.15 -7.65 -4.07
CA VAL A 148 -0.10 -7.57 -2.62
C VAL A 148 -1.42 -6.88 -2.35
N GLY A 149 -2.34 -7.57 -1.69
CA GLY A 149 -3.53 -6.95 -1.10
C GLY A 149 -3.15 -6.26 0.21
N ILE A 150 -3.63 -5.06 0.44
CA ILE A 150 -3.37 -4.31 1.68
C ILE A 150 -4.70 -3.84 2.25
N VAL A 151 -4.95 -4.16 3.52
CA VAL A 151 -6.04 -3.54 4.27
C VAL A 151 -5.42 -2.49 5.19
N ALA A 152 -5.66 -1.21 4.88
CA ALA A 152 -5.06 -0.11 5.59
C ALA A 152 -5.61 -0.01 7.03
N PRO A 153 -4.77 0.33 8.03
CA PRO A 153 -5.23 0.56 9.40
C PRO A 153 -6.28 1.67 9.47
N ILE A 154 -7.28 1.51 10.34
CA ILE A 154 -8.40 2.45 10.42
C ILE A 154 -7.98 3.76 11.08
N ASP A 155 -7.24 3.71 12.19
CA ASP A 155 -7.00 4.85 13.07
C ASP A 155 -5.74 5.67 12.74
N GLN A 156 -4.88 5.18 11.83
CA GLN A 156 -3.60 5.81 11.48
C GLN A 156 -3.57 6.14 9.98
N SER A 157 -4.58 6.85 9.52
CA SER A 157 -4.98 6.86 8.12
C SER A 157 -3.89 7.23 7.10
N LEU A 158 -2.99 8.19 7.36
CA LEU A 158 -1.91 8.53 6.42
C LEU A 158 -0.63 7.75 6.70
N LEU A 159 -0.08 7.85 7.91
CA LEU A 159 1.17 7.16 8.27
C LEU A 159 1.01 5.64 8.22
N GLY A 160 -0.12 5.13 8.70
CA GLY A 160 -0.44 3.70 8.63
C GLY A 160 -0.54 3.20 7.19
N LEU A 161 -1.21 3.95 6.31
CA LEU A 161 -1.30 3.65 4.88
C LEU A 161 0.09 3.63 4.22
N VAL A 162 0.90 4.67 4.40
CA VAL A 162 2.25 4.78 3.84
C VAL A 162 3.14 3.66 4.36
N SER A 163 3.04 3.32 5.66
CA SER A 163 3.82 2.25 6.28
C SER A 163 3.51 0.85 5.72
N ARG A 164 2.38 0.67 5.03
CA ARG A 164 2.05 -0.60 4.37
C ARG A 164 2.36 -0.57 2.87
N VAL A 165 2.13 0.56 2.21
CA VAL A 165 2.33 0.69 0.76
C VAL A 165 3.81 0.81 0.39
N ALA A 166 4.57 1.66 1.07
CA ALA A 166 5.97 1.93 0.71
C ALA A 166 6.86 0.68 0.77
N PRO A 167 6.86 -0.15 1.85
CA PRO A 167 7.67 -1.38 1.89
C PRO A 167 7.23 -2.41 0.85
N ALA A 168 5.94 -2.48 0.51
CA ALA A 168 5.46 -3.40 -0.51
C ALA A 168 6.02 -3.06 -1.89
N ILE A 169 5.92 -1.78 -2.31
CA ILE A 169 6.30 -1.40 -3.67
C ILE A 169 7.82 -1.21 -3.85
N VAL A 170 8.57 -0.85 -2.80
CA VAL A 170 10.03 -0.73 -2.90
C VAL A 170 10.69 -2.06 -3.27
N GLY A 171 10.14 -3.18 -2.76
CA GLY A 171 10.57 -4.54 -3.10
C GLY A 171 10.27 -4.94 -4.56
N GLY A 172 9.44 -4.17 -5.27
CA GLY A 172 9.03 -4.45 -6.64
C GLY A 172 7.65 -5.11 -6.78
N ASN A 173 6.88 -5.22 -5.68
CA ASN A 173 5.49 -5.66 -5.73
C ASN A 173 4.57 -4.56 -6.29
N THR A 174 3.38 -4.97 -6.73
CA THR A 174 2.26 -4.08 -7.01
C THR A 174 1.17 -4.27 -5.96
N THR A 175 0.32 -3.27 -5.73
CA THR A 175 -0.61 -3.31 -4.61
C THR A 175 -2.05 -3.01 -5.00
N VAL A 176 -2.98 -3.67 -4.27
CA VAL A 176 -4.41 -3.34 -4.24
C VAL A 176 -4.74 -3.02 -2.78
N VAL A 177 -5.04 -1.76 -2.52
CA VAL A 177 -5.20 -1.20 -1.18
C VAL A 177 -6.67 -0.95 -0.91
N LEU A 178 -7.19 -1.49 0.17
CA LEU A 178 -8.44 -1.06 0.78
C LEU A 178 -8.12 0.07 1.75
N ALA A 179 -8.55 1.28 1.41
CA ALA A 179 -8.34 2.46 2.24
C ALA A 179 -9.14 2.37 3.55
N SER A 180 -8.72 3.13 4.55
CA SER A 180 -9.52 3.30 5.77
C SER A 180 -10.93 3.73 5.43
N GLU A 181 -11.92 2.99 5.92
CA GLU A 181 -13.34 3.30 5.71
C GLU A 181 -13.71 4.62 6.41
N ARG A 182 -13.12 4.88 7.58
CA ARG A 182 -13.35 6.09 8.37
C ARG A 182 -12.75 7.34 7.72
N SER A 183 -11.52 7.26 7.18
CA SER A 183 -10.77 8.40 6.67
C SER A 183 -10.25 8.17 5.24
N PRO A 184 -11.13 7.90 4.26
CA PRO A 184 -10.72 7.51 2.92
C PRO A 184 -10.09 8.66 2.13
N LEU A 185 -10.33 9.93 2.51
CA LEU A 185 -9.87 11.09 1.74
C LEU A 185 -8.35 11.18 1.70
N LEU A 186 -7.65 10.85 2.79
CA LEU A 186 -6.19 10.82 2.84
C LEU A 186 -5.58 9.83 1.82
N ALA A 187 -6.23 8.67 1.65
CA ALA A 187 -5.81 7.69 0.65
C ALA A 187 -6.05 8.20 -0.79
N VAL A 188 -7.14 8.94 -1.02
CA VAL A 188 -7.42 9.56 -2.32
C VAL A 188 -6.46 10.70 -2.62
N SER A 189 -6.11 11.52 -1.63
CA SER A 189 -5.10 12.57 -1.78
C SER A 189 -3.71 12.00 -2.03
N LEU A 190 -3.36 10.87 -1.38
CA LEU A 190 -2.15 10.12 -1.73
C LEU A 190 -2.22 9.56 -3.16
N ALA A 191 -3.37 9.07 -3.61
CA ALA A 191 -3.55 8.63 -4.99
C ALA A 191 -3.32 9.76 -6.01
N GLU A 192 -3.72 10.99 -5.70
CA GLU A 192 -3.44 12.17 -6.53
C GLU A 192 -1.94 12.49 -6.60
N VAL A 193 -1.20 12.29 -5.49
CA VAL A 193 0.26 12.37 -5.47
C VAL A 193 0.87 11.27 -6.36
N LEU A 194 0.44 10.02 -6.19
CA LEU A 194 0.92 8.88 -7.00
C LEU A 194 0.64 9.08 -8.49
N ALA A 195 -0.53 9.61 -8.86
CA ALA A 195 -0.90 9.87 -10.26
C ALA A 195 -0.07 10.99 -10.90
N THR A 196 0.51 11.88 -10.10
CA THR A 196 1.34 13.01 -10.58
C THR A 196 2.83 12.80 -10.34
N SER A 197 3.20 11.68 -9.72
CA SER A 197 4.58 11.21 -9.57
C SER A 197 4.95 10.29 -10.75
N ASP A 198 6.17 9.75 -10.71
CA ASP A 198 6.65 8.81 -11.71
C ASP A 198 6.22 7.34 -11.42
N VAL A 199 5.31 7.11 -10.48
CA VAL A 199 4.76 5.78 -10.18
C VAL A 199 3.92 5.31 -11.37
N PRO A 200 4.27 4.19 -12.02
CA PRO A 200 3.50 3.71 -13.17
C PRO A 200 2.07 3.33 -12.77
N GLY A 201 1.11 3.63 -13.64
CA GLY A 201 -0.28 3.23 -13.42
C GLY A 201 -0.42 1.73 -13.17
N GLY A 202 -1.16 1.35 -12.13
CA GLY A 202 -1.37 -0.03 -11.70
C GLY A 202 -0.38 -0.54 -10.64
N VAL A 203 0.75 0.16 -10.39
CA VAL A 203 1.67 -0.22 -9.29
C VAL A 203 0.98 -0.09 -7.94
N VAL A 204 0.22 0.97 -7.75
CA VAL A 204 -0.65 1.16 -6.59
C VAL A 204 -2.08 1.38 -7.09
N ASN A 205 -3.02 0.62 -6.54
CA ASN A 205 -4.45 0.78 -6.80
C ASN A 205 -5.14 0.98 -5.46
N ILE A 206 -5.98 1.99 -5.31
CA ILE A 206 -6.62 2.35 -4.05
C ILE A 206 -8.14 2.29 -4.21
N LEU A 207 -8.76 1.49 -3.38
CA LEU A 207 -10.21 1.32 -3.31
C LEU A 207 -10.72 1.89 -2.00
N THR A 208 -11.71 2.77 -2.10
CA THR A 208 -12.53 3.20 -0.97
C THR A 208 -13.80 2.36 -0.91
N GLY A 209 -14.36 2.10 0.27
CA GLY A 209 -15.57 1.30 0.40
C GLY A 209 -15.68 0.67 1.78
N ILE A 210 -16.60 -0.26 1.92
CA ILE A 210 -16.88 -0.95 3.16
C ILE A 210 -15.93 -2.14 3.33
N THR A 211 -15.11 -2.12 4.36
CA THR A 211 -14.07 -3.11 4.62
C THR A 211 -14.64 -4.52 4.68
N ALA A 212 -15.76 -4.71 5.39
CA ALA A 212 -16.42 -6.01 5.54
C ALA A 212 -16.97 -6.57 4.20
N GLU A 213 -17.29 -5.71 3.23
CA GLU A 213 -17.72 -6.16 1.89
C GLU A 213 -16.52 -6.56 1.01
N LEU A 214 -15.37 -5.90 1.15
CA LEU A 214 -14.23 -6.04 0.23
C LEU A 214 -13.18 -7.04 0.68
N VAL A 215 -12.91 -7.15 1.99
CA VAL A 215 -11.89 -8.05 2.54
C VAL A 215 -12.07 -9.51 2.11
N PRO A 216 -13.27 -10.11 2.16
CA PRO A 216 -13.45 -11.50 1.73
C PRO A 216 -13.08 -11.73 0.26
N TRP A 217 -13.33 -10.76 -0.62
CA TRP A 217 -12.98 -10.85 -2.04
C TRP A 217 -11.49 -10.64 -2.28
N LEU A 218 -10.84 -9.75 -1.54
CA LEU A 218 -9.38 -9.55 -1.61
C LEU A 218 -8.65 -10.80 -1.12
N ALA A 219 -9.08 -11.35 0.02
CA ALA A 219 -8.49 -12.52 0.64
C ALA A 219 -8.63 -13.79 -0.24
N SER A 220 -9.78 -13.98 -0.88
CA SER A 220 -10.04 -15.15 -1.73
C SER A 220 -9.55 -14.99 -3.18
N HIS A 221 -9.07 -13.80 -3.59
CA HIS A 221 -8.69 -13.57 -4.99
C HIS A 221 -7.43 -14.36 -5.36
N MET A 222 -7.54 -15.30 -6.31
CA MET A 222 -6.46 -16.23 -6.66
C MET A 222 -5.22 -15.55 -7.26
N ASP A 223 -5.35 -14.37 -7.84
CA ASP A 223 -4.25 -13.62 -8.43
C ASP A 223 -3.63 -12.56 -7.48
N VAL A 224 -3.98 -12.62 -6.20
CA VAL A 224 -3.29 -11.91 -5.11
C VAL A 224 -2.32 -12.89 -4.46
N ASN A 225 -1.04 -12.55 -4.39
CA ASN A 225 0.04 -13.44 -3.93
C ASN A 225 0.36 -13.27 -2.44
N ALA A 226 0.15 -12.08 -1.91
CA ALA A 226 0.31 -11.78 -0.50
C ALA A 226 -0.81 -10.86 -0.03
N ILE A 227 -1.09 -10.87 1.27
CA ILE A 227 -2.06 -9.97 1.88
C ILE A 227 -1.51 -9.41 3.19
N ASP A 228 -1.52 -8.08 3.30
CA ASP A 228 -1.29 -7.39 4.57
C ASP A 228 -2.64 -7.19 5.27
N VAL A 229 -2.78 -7.87 6.40
CA VAL A 229 -4.02 -7.92 7.19
C VAL A 229 -4.00 -6.98 8.39
N THR A 230 -3.08 -6.01 8.42
CA THR A 230 -2.91 -5.10 9.57
C THR A 230 -4.20 -4.35 9.91
N GLY A 231 -4.94 -3.88 8.89
CA GLY A 231 -6.22 -3.19 9.08
C GLY A 231 -7.46 -4.09 9.05
N VAL A 232 -7.29 -5.42 9.02
CA VAL A 232 -8.45 -6.33 9.02
C VAL A 232 -9.08 -6.36 10.41
N PRO A 233 -10.40 -6.06 10.55
CA PRO A 233 -11.12 -6.20 11.80
C PRO A 233 -11.02 -7.61 12.40
N ASP A 234 -11.01 -7.70 13.72
CA ASP A 234 -10.80 -8.97 14.44
C ASP A 234 -11.82 -10.04 14.04
N GLU A 235 -13.07 -9.66 13.83
CA GLU A 235 -14.15 -10.54 13.42
C GLU A 235 -13.95 -11.16 12.04
N LEU A 236 -13.16 -10.54 11.17
CA LEU A 236 -12.87 -11.03 9.82
C LEU A 236 -11.54 -11.79 9.71
N ARG A 237 -10.70 -11.76 10.74
CA ARG A 237 -9.33 -12.32 10.69
C ARG A 237 -9.31 -13.81 10.35
N ALA A 238 -10.06 -14.61 11.09
CA ALA A 238 -10.06 -16.07 10.91
C ALA A 238 -10.53 -16.49 9.50
N ASP A 239 -11.52 -15.80 8.95
CA ASP A 239 -12.00 -16.07 7.60
C ASP A 239 -11.03 -15.57 6.53
N THR A 240 -10.36 -14.45 6.78
CA THR A 240 -9.30 -13.92 5.91
C THR A 240 -8.11 -14.87 5.84
N ASP A 241 -7.63 -15.37 6.99
CA ASP A 241 -6.51 -16.33 7.06
C ASP A 241 -6.87 -17.65 6.35
N ARG A 242 -8.11 -18.14 6.54
CA ARG A 242 -8.61 -19.34 5.87
C ARG A 242 -8.68 -19.16 4.35
N ALA A 243 -9.23 -18.03 3.87
CA ALA A 243 -9.30 -17.74 2.45
C ALA A 243 -7.92 -17.53 1.83
N ALA A 244 -6.97 -16.97 2.56
CA ALA A 244 -5.59 -16.82 2.11
C ALA A 244 -4.87 -18.18 1.96
N ALA A 245 -5.21 -19.17 2.77
CA ALA A 245 -4.63 -20.50 2.71
C ALA A 245 -4.99 -21.27 1.42
N ASP A 246 -6.13 -20.98 0.79
CA ASP A 246 -6.62 -21.69 -0.40
C ASP A 246 -5.65 -21.61 -1.60
N ASN A 247 -4.87 -20.55 -1.72
CA ASN A 247 -3.84 -20.40 -2.75
C ASN A 247 -2.45 -20.07 -2.17
N VAL A 248 -2.24 -20.43 -0.90
CA VAL A 248 -0.95 -20.29 -0.20
C VAL A 248 -0.44 -18.85 -0.22
N LYS A 249 -1.34 -17.86 -0.05
CA LYS A 249 -0.94 -16.46 0.07
C LYS A 249 -0.02 -16.26 1.27
N ARG A 250 0.98 -15.42 1.09
CA ARG A 250 1.73 -14.89 2.21
C ARG A 250 0.85 -13.92 2.99
N VAL A 251 0.66 -14.17 4.27
CA VAL A 251 -0.10 -13.30 5.17
C VAL A 251 0.89 -12.52 6.03
N HIS A 252 0.78 -11.20 5.99
CA HIS A 252 1.57 -10.29 6.81
C HIS A 252 0.67 -9.50 7.74
N ARG A 253 1.14 -9.29 8.96
CA ARG A 253 0.53 -8.40 9.96
C ARG A 253 1.64 -7.60 10.61
N ALA A 254 1.55 -6.27 10.53
CA ALA A 254 2.51 -5.42 11.21
C ALA A 254 2.49 -5.68 12.72
N PRO A 255 3.64 -5.53 13.40
CA PRO A 255 3.68 -5.51 14.86
C PRO A 255 2.74 -4.43 15.43
N ASP A 256 2.16 -4.73 16.59
CA ASP A 256 1.40 -3.74 17.36
C ASP A 256 2.40 -2.81 18.07
N ALA A 257 2.78 -1.75 17.38
CA ALA A 257 3.76 -0.77 17.84
C ALA A 257 3.28 0.64 17.50
N ASP A 258 3.76 1.65 18.23
CA ASP A 258 3.53 3.06 17.86
C ASP A 258 4.11 3.31 16.45
N PRO A 259 3.29 3.69 15.47
CA PRO A 259 3.78 3.94 14.11
C PRO A 259 4.76 5.10 14.02
N PHE A 260 4.78 5.98 15.02
CA PHE A 260 5.76 7.06 15.15
C PHE A 260 7.10 6.63 15.74
N ASP A 261 7.19 5.40 16.25
CA ASP A 261 8.45 4.87 16.74
C ASP A 261 9.40 4.64 15.54
N PRO A 262 10.68 5.03 15.65
CA PRO A 262 11.69 4.68 14.65
C PRO A 262 11.76 3.17 14.35
N GLU A 263 11.45 2.31 15.31
CA GLU A 263 11.42 0.86 15.14
C GLU A 263 10.23 0.37 14.26
N ALA A 264 9.20 1.20 14.09
CA ALA A 264 8.08 0.89 13.21
C ALA A 264 8.44 0.94 11.72
N GLN A 265 9.59 1.52 11.34
CA GLN A 265 10.15 1.42 10.01
C GLN A 265 11.29 0.38 9.99
N SER A 266 11.07 -0.72 9.30
CA SER A 266 11.98 -1.86 9.35
C SER A 266 12.18 -2.48 7.96
N PRO A 267 13.40 -2.94 7.61
CA PRO A 267 13.61 -3.74 6.41
C PRO A 267 12.84 -5.07 6.45
N TYR A 268 12.45 -5.54 7.62
CA TYR A 268 11.63 -6.75 7.76
C TYR A 268 10.21 -6.56 7.22
N GLU A 269 9.67 -5.34 7.20
CA GLU A 269 8.42 -5.02 6.53
C GLU A 269 8.51 -5.24 4.99
N ILE A 270 9.70 -5.02 4.42
CA ILE A 270 9.98 -5.30 3.02
C ILE A 270 10.03 -6.82 2.80
N THR A 271 10.81 -7.54 3.62
CA THR A 271 11.02 -8.98 3.46
C THR A 271 9.78 -9.82 3.72
N ALA A 272 8.88 -9.34 4.57
CA ALA A 272 7.59 -9.99 4.81
C ALA A 272 6.78 -10.17 3.53
N LEU A 273 7.02 -9.33 2.52
CA LEU A 273 6.32 -9.30 1.23
C LEU A 273 7.25 -9.72 0.06
N MET A 274 8.32 -10.47 0.35
CA MET A 274 9.28 -10.95 -0.65
C MET A 274 9.44 -12.46 -0.60
N GLU A 275 9.79 -13.05 -1.73
CA GLU A 275 10.24 -14.44 -1.84
C GLU A 275 11.76 -14.50 -1.79
N PHE A 276 12.30 -15.57 -1.22
CA PHE A 276 13.74 -15.82 -1.17
C PHE A 276 14.08 -17.01 -2.06
N LYS A 277 14.64 -16.72 -3.23
CA LYS A 277 15.01 -17.73 -4.21
C LYS A 277 16.46 -18.17 -4.03
N THR A 278 16.66 -19.42 -3.68
CA THR A 278 18.00 -20.03 -3.59
C THR A 278 18.39 -20.69 -4.89
N VAL A 279 19.55 -20.31 -5.43
CA VAL A 279 20.10 -20.81 -6.67
C VAL A 279 21.33 -21.69 -6.36
N TRP A 280 21.34 -22.88 -6.93
CA TRP A 280 22.46 -23.81 -6.90
C TRP A 280 23.15 -23.78 -8.27
N HIS A 281 24.25 -23.05 -8.37
CA HIS A 281 25.01 -22.94 -9.61
C HIS A 281 26.20 -23.90 -9.58
N PRO A 282 26.25 -24.91 -10.46
CA PRO A 282 27.38 -25.83 -10.50
C PRO A 282 28.68 -25.08 -10.82
N MET A 283 29.70 -25.28 -10.01
CA MET A 283 31.05 -24.85 -10.34
C MET A 283 31.71 -26.04 -11.04
N GLY A 284 32.21 -25.84 -12.26
CA GLY A 284 32.91 -26.86 -13.00
C GLY A 284 34.03 -27.51 -12.18
N ALA A 285 34.20 -28.82 -12.31
CA ALA A 285 35.30 -29.57 -11.71
C ALA A 285 36.61 -29.21 -12.38
#